data_b4f2b28f756bee2b038a352f4b3bbeae
#
_entry.id   b4f2b28f756bee2b038a352f4b3bbeae
#
_cell.length_a   1.000
_cell.length_b   1.000
_cell.length_c   1.000
_cell.angle_alpha   90.00
_cell.angle_beta   90.00
_cell.angle_gamma   90.00
#
_symmetry.space_group_name_H-M   'P 1'
#
loop_
_entity.id
_entity.type
_entity.pdbx_description
1 polymer ?
#
loop_
_entity_poly.entity_id
_entity_poly.type
_entity_poly.pdbx_seq_one_letter_code
_entity_poly.pdbx_strand_id
1 'polypeptide(L)'
;MPATQGTIASVSLTARPLRCRNCGAERAPAPLAICEQCLGPLDPVYDPARRLPDRDAIAARAPSLWRYREWLPFDGEPVLSLDTGFTPLFDAPALARRLGVGRAWVKNDTVSHPSLSFKDRVVAAAINAAAAFGLDTLGCASTGNLANAVAAHAARAGLKAWIFIPDELEAGKVVGTSVYGARLVRVRGTYDDVNRLCAQVADRFGWGIVNVNLRGYYGEGSKTVAYEIAEQLGWRLPTAVVAPMAGGSLLTKLRKGFGEFLAAGLVRGEPPRLYGAQAAGCAPIVRLVERGGTGPIEPELPRTICRSLAIGNPADGAFAARAIHETGGWAAAVSDAELVDGIRFLAEDTGVFGETAGGVTAAAALALARAGRLGPKDEVVLCITGHGLKTLEAVNGALPGAPVIAPRLREVAALVEQEERTCPSP
;
A
#
# COMPACT_ATOMS: atom_id res chain seq x y z
N MET A 1 8.86 -26.35 -29.17
CA MET A 1 10.20 -26.14 -28.61
C MET A 1 10.07 -26.03 -27.12
N PRO A 2 10.73 -26.81 -26.28
CA PRO A 2 10.65 -26.67 -24.84
C PRO A 2 11.34 -25.36 -24.44
N ALA A 3 10.60 -24.51 -23.71
CA ALA A 3 11.14 -23.31 -23.14
C ALA A 3 12.29 -23.69 -22.18
N THR A 4 13.46 -23.16 -22.43
CA THR A 4 14.60 -23.22 -21.50
C THR A 4 14.16 -22.63 -20.17
N GLN A 5 14.08 -23.46 -19.13
CA GLN A 5 13.92 -23.03 -17.76
C GLN A 5 15.09 -22.11 -17.42
N GLY A 6 14.83 -20.81 -17.35
CA GLY A 6 15.78 -19.85 -16.84
C GLY A 6 16.02 -20.13 -15.36
N THR A 7 17.07 -20.85 -15.06
CA THR A 7 17.59 -20.99 -13.70
C THR A 7 17.94 -19.58 -13.22
N ILE A 8 17.33 -19.11 -12.14
CA ILE A 8 17.77 -17.89 -11.44
C ILE A 8 19.26 -18.13 -11.16
N ALA A 9 20.13 -17.34 -11.81
CA ALA A 9 21.57 -17.45 -11.59
C ALA A 9 21.81 -17.39 -10.07
N SER A 10 22.78 -18.15 -9.58
CA SER A 10 23.19 -18.22 -8.18
C SER A 10 23.74 -16.85 -7.74
N VAL A 11 22.85 -15.90 -7.52
CA VAL A 11 23.19 -14.61 -6.94
C VAL A 11 23.27 -14.82 -5.44
N SER A 12 24.34 -14.33 -4.81
CA SER A 12 24.54 -14.39 -3.36
C SER A 12 23.61 -13.40 -2.65
N LEU A 13 22.28 -13.62 -2.74
CA LEU A 13 21.28 -12.88 -2.00
C LEU A 13 20.96 -13.67 -0.73
N THR A 14 21.21 -13.06 0.43
CA THR A 14 20.94 -13.67 1.72
C THR A 14 19.83 -12.94 2.43
N ALA A 15 18.78 -13.65 2.83
CA ALA A 15 17.72 -13.11 3.64
C ALA A 15 18.19 -12.88 5.09
N ARG A 16 17.69 -11.81 5.73
CA ARG A 16 18.05 -11.48 7.12
C ARG A 16 17.34 -12.38 8.13
N PRO A 17 17.94 -12.59 9.33
CA PRO A 17 17.25 -13.24 10.45
C PRO A 17 15.96 -12.53 10.82
N LEU A 18 15.09 -13.23 11.53
CA LEU A 18 13.81 -12.75 11.98
C LEU A 18 13.75 -12.59 13.49
N ARG A 19 13.02 -11.57 13.98
CA ARG A 19 12.73 -11.36 15.40
C ARG A 19 11.24 -11.19 15.62
N CYS A 20 10.70 -11.84 16.64
CA CYS A 20 9.31 -11.68 17.03
C CYS A 20 9.04 -10.30 17.62
N ARG A 21 8.00 -9.62 17.14
CA ARG A 21 7.58 -8.30 17.62
C ARG A 21 6.97 -8.33 19.02
N ASN A 22 6.48 -9.49 19.47
CA ASN A 22 5.84 -9.63 20.78
C ASN A 22 6.84 -10.09 21.87
N CYS A 23 7.53 -11.22 21.66
CA CYS A 23 8.37 -11.84 22.67
C CYS A 23 9.87 -11.64 22.45
N GLY A 24 10.30 -11.02 21.34
CA GLY A 24 11.70 -10.76 21.02
C GLY A 24 12.50 -11.98 20.55
N ALA A 25 11.92 -13.19 20.51
CA ALA A 25 12.62 -14.40 20.09
C ALA A 25 13.17 -14.27 18.65
N GLU A 26 14.43 -14.61 18.46
CA GLU A 26 15.09 -14.57 17.16
C GLU A 26 15.06 -15.94 16.47
N ARG A 27 15.07 -15.89 15.14
CA ARG A 27 15.06 -17.06 14.25
C ARG A 27 16.05 -16.84 13.11
N ALA A 28 16.66 -17.94 12.66
CA ALA A 28 17.40 -17.93 11.40
C ALA A 28 16.49 -17.50 10.22
N PRO A 29 17.06 -17.02 9.11
CA PRO A 29 16.28 -16.72 7.91
C PRO A 29 15.46 -17.92 7.47
N ALA A 30 14.15 -17.75 7.32
CA ALA A 30 13.23 -18.79 6.89
C ALA A 30 11.96 -18.16 6.28
N PRO A 31 11.25 -18.87 5.40
CA PRO A 31 9.92 -18.45 4.93
C PRO A 31 8.88 -18.67 6.04
N LEU A 32 8.98 -17.89 7.10
CA LEU A 32 8.19 -17.95 8.31
C LEU A 32 7.70 -16.56 8.70
N ALA A 33 6.41 -16.41 9.01
CA ALA A 33 5.83 -15.11 9.37
C ALA A 33 5.37 -15.00 10.82
N ILE A 34 5.23 -16.12 11.51
CA ILE A 34 4.66 -16.22 12.86
C ILE A 34 5.66 -16.90 13.79
N CYS A 35 5.82 -16.35 14.97
CA CYS A 35 6.65 -16.93 16.03
C CYS A 35 6.01 -18.22 16.59
N GLU A 36 6.76 -19.30 16.62
CA GLU A 36 6.30 -20.57 17.16
C GLU A 36 6.04 -20.55 18.68
N GLN A 37 6.64 -19.59 19.40
CA GLN A 37 6.49 -19.48 20.86
C GLN A 37 5.24 -18.72 21.31
N CYS A 38 4.89 -17.62 20.62
CA CYS A 38 3.81 -16.72 21.06
C CYS A 38 2.85 -16.30 19.96
N LEU A 39 2.97 -16.89 18.77
CA LEU A 39 2.18 -16.57 17.56
C LEU A 39 2.26 -15.11 17.11
N GLY A 40 3.21 -14.34 17.67
CA GLY A 40 3.45 -12.96 17.27
C GLY A 40 4.08 -12.86 15.87
N PRO A 41 3.90 -11.73 15.16
CA PRO A 41 4.49 -11.53 13.84
C PRO A 41 6.02 -11.40 13.91
N LEU A 42 6.69 -11.92 12.90
CA LEU A 42 8.13 -11.86 12.74
C LEU A 42 8.52 -10.73 11.78
N ASP A 43 9.53 -9.94 12.16
CA ASP A 43 10.14 -8.89 11.33
C ASP A 43 11.64 -9.19 11.13
N PRO A 44 12.23 -8.83 9.97
CA PRO A 44 13.67 -8.92 9.75
C PRO A 44 14.48 -8.09 10.73
N VAL A 45 15.61 -8.65 11.16
CA VAL A 45 16.58 -8.01 12.05
C VAL A 45 17.66 -7.34 11.21
N TYR A 46 18.05 -6.14 11.59
CA TYR A 46 19.13 -5.39 10.96
C TYR A 46 20.29 -5.23 11.95
N ASP A 47 21.50 -5.51 11.51
CA ASP A 47 22.70 -5.27 12.29
C ASP A 47 22.81 -3.76 12.58
N PRO A 48 22.83 -3.34 13.85
CA PRO A 48 22.98 -1.93 14.20
C PRO A 48 24.35 -1.37 13.80
N ALA A 49 25.39 -2.22 13.68
CA ALA A 49 26.73 -1.83 13.26
C ALA A 49 26.92 -1.77 11.73
N ARG A 50 25.86 -2.10 10.93
CA ARG A 50 25.98 -2.05 9.48
C ARG A 50 26.32 -0.66 8.98
N ARG A 51 27.21 -0.59 7.98
CA ARG A 51 27.53 0.68 7.34
C ARG A 51 26.33 1.17 6.51
N LEU A 52 25.84 2.36 6.83
CA LEU A 52 24.76 3.02 6.11
C LEU A 52 25.33 4.09 5.16
N PRO A 53 24.75 4.25 3.96
CA PRO A 53 25.11 5.32 3.04
C PRO A 53 24.64 6.68 3.56
N ASP A 54 25.34 7.73 3.18
CA ASP A 54 24.88 9.10 3.33
C ASP A 54 23.85 9.49 2.26
N ARG A 55 23.35 10.71 2.34
CA ARG A 55 22.32 11.25 1.42
C ARG A 55 22.79 11.26 -0.04
N ASP A 56 24.03 11.67 -0.27
CA ASP A 56 24.61 11.80 -1.62
C ASP A 56 24.78 10.44 -2.27
N ALA A 57 25.27 9.45 -1.51
CA ALA A 57 25.39 8.08 -1.96
C ALA A 57 24.02 7.44 -2.29
N ILE A 58 22.97 7.76 -1.54
CA ILE A 58 21.60 7.32 -1.87
C ILE A 58 21.12 8.04 -3.14
N ALA A 59 21.25 9.35 -3.21
CA ALA A 59 20.76 10.16 -4.34
C ALA A 59 21.43 9.80 -5.67
N ALA A 60 22.69 9.34 -5.65
CA ALA A 60 23.42 8.90 -6.83
C ALA A 60 22.91 7.58 -7.43
N ARG A 61 22.07 6.81 -6.71
CA ARG A 61 21.54 5.54 -7.19
C ARG A 61 20.32 5.71 -8.09
N ALA A 62 20.04 4.69 -8.92
CA ALA A 62 18.85 4.66 -9.76
C ALA A 62 17.55 4.90 -8.95
N PRO A 63 16.55 5.60 -9.52
CA PRO A 63 15.30 5.93 -8.84
C PRO A 63 14.37 4.72 -8.75
N SER A 64 14.60 3.84 -7.77
CA SER A 64 13.78 2.68 -7.45
C SER A 64 13.82 2.43 -5.94
N LEU A 65 12.99 1.53 -5.43
CA LEU A 65 13.03 1.15 -4.02
C LEU A 65 14.39 0.56 -3.59
N TRP A 66 15.17 0.01 -4.52
CA TRP A 66 16.45 -0.62 -4.25
C TRP A 66 17.57 0.39 -3.94
N ARG A 67 17.33 1.68 -4.16
CA ARG A 67 18.27 2.74 -3.72
C ARG A 67 18.45 2.76 -2.19
N TYR A 68 17.50 2.16 -1.45
CA TYR A 68 17.50 2.03 0.02
C TYR A 68 17.84 0.60 0.48
N ARG A 69 18.58 -0.18 -0.31
CA ARG A 69 18.82 -1.61 -0.10
C ARG A 69 19.35 -1.97 1.29
N GLU A 70 20.14 -1.11 1.93
CA GLU A 70 20.68 -1.36 3.28
C GLU A 70 19.59 -1.45 4.35
N TRP A 71 18.43 -0.86 4.10
CA TRP A 71 17.24 -0.96 4.96
C TRP A 71 16.22 -2.01 4.47
N LEU A 72 16.55 -2.76 3.40
CA LEU A 72 15.72 -3.87 2.94
C LEU A 72 16.21 -5.20 3.56
N PRO A 73 15.35 -6.24 3.58
CA PRO A 73 15.61 -7.43 4.38
C PRO A 73 16.58 -8.43 3.72
N PHE A 74 17.53 -7.95 2.91
CA PHE A 74 18.48 -8.76 2.18
C PHE A 74 19.86 -8.15 2.20
N ASP A 75 20.87 -9.02 2.15
CA ASP A 75 22.26 -8.66 1.83
C ASP A 75 22.57 -9.15 0.41
N GLY A 76 23.20 -8.32 -0.41
CA GLY A 76 23.49 -8.58 -1.83
C GLY A 76 22.63 -7.74 -2.78
N GLU A 77 22.83 -7.98 -4.08
CA GLU A 77 22.08 -7.29 -5.12
C GLU A 77 20.72 -8.00 -5.35
N PRO A 78 19.64 -7.25 -5.65
CA PRO A 78 18.35 -7.84 -5.92
C PRO A 78 18.39 -8.72 -7.18
N VAL A 79 17.81 -9.90 -7.09
CA VAL A 79 17.71 -10.84 -8.23
C VAL A 79 16.77 -10.31 -9.29
N LEU A 80 15.72 -9.60 -8.86
CA LEU A 80 14.76 -8.97 -9.76
C LEU A 80 14.50 -7.53 -9.31
N SER A 81 14.76 -6.61 -10.21
CA SER A 81 14.29 -5.22 -10.12
C SER A 81 13.42 -4.91 -11.34
N LEU A 82 12.25 -4.31 -11.09
CA LEU A 82 11.31 -3.85 -12.12
C LEU A 82 11.15 -2.32 -12.06
N ASP A 83 12.16 -1.59 -11.60
CA ASP A 83 12.12 -0.15 -11.37
C ASP A 83 10.93 0.29 -10.48
N THR A 84 10.53 -0.61 -9.58
CA THR A 84 9.44 -0.40 -8.64
C THR A 84 9.84 0.64 -7.60
N GLY A 85 8.88 1.48 -7.20
CA GLY A 85 9.11 2.53 -6.21
C GLY A 85 9.61 3.83 -6.82
N PHE A 86 10.10 4.72 -5.96
CA PHE A 86 10.46 6.11 -6.27
C PHE A 86 9.38 6.85 -7.05
N THR A 87 8.13 6.59 -6.68
CA THR A 87 6.94 7.18 -7.29
C THR A 87 6.87 8.67 -7.00
N PRO A 88 6.15 9.47 -7.81
CA PRO A 88 6.09 10.91 -7.59
C PRO A 88 5.57 11.32 -6.22
N LEU A 89 6.20 12.33 -5.64
CA LEU A 89 5.68 13.15 -4.55
C LEU A 89 5.57 14.57 -5.08
N PHE A 90 4.37 15.13 -5.12
CA PHE A 90 4.16 16.49 -5.65
C PHE A 90 3.23 17.31 -4.77
N ASP A 91 3.43 18.63 -4.83
CA ASP A 91 2.65 19.65 -4.13
C ASP A 91 1.22 19.73 -4.70
N ALA A 92 0.22 19.80 -3.83
CA ALA A 92 -1.19 19.82 -4.20
C ALA A 92 -1.93 21.02 -3.56
N PRO A 93 -1.71 22.25 -4.06
CA PRO A 93 -2.22 23.46 -3.41
C PRO A 93 -3.74 23.57 -3.43
N ALA A 94 -4.45 23.02 -4.43
CA ALA A 94 -5.92 22.99 -4.43
C ALA A 94 -6.43 22.06 -3.33
N LEU A 95 -5.81 20.89 -3.17
CA LEU A 95 -6.12 19.96 -2.09
C LEU A 95 -5.80 20.57 -0.72
N ALA A 96 -4.69 21.31 -0.56
CA ALA A 96 -4.36 22.00 0.68
C ALA A 96 -5.45 23.02 1.07
N ARG A 97 -5.95 23.81 0.12
CA ARG A 97 -7.07 24.75 0.35
C ARG A 97 -8.33 24.02 0.75
N ARG A 98 -8.69 22.93 0.07
CA ARG A 98 -9.87 22.10 0.40
C ARG A 98 -9.80 21.54 1.81
N LEU A 99 -8.62 21.06 2.23
CA LEU A 99 -8.39 20.52 3.57
C LEU A 99 -8.19 21.60 4.65
N GLY A 100 -7.95 22.86 4.29
CA GLY A 100 -7.63 23.93 5.25
C GLY A 100 -6.29 23.71 5.97
N VAL A 101 -5.32 23.06 5.32
CA VAL A 101 -3.97 22.81 5.84
C VAL A 101 -2.95 23.75 5.21
N GLY A 102 -1.78 23.91 5.85
CA GLY A 102 -0.72 24.79 5.36
C GLY A 102 -0.13 24.31 4.02
N ARG A 103 0.04 23.01 3.86
CA ARG A 103 0.52 22.38 2.62
C ARG A 103 0.03 20.94 2.50
N ALA A 104 -0.31 20.51 1.30
CA ALA A 104 -0.65 19.13 1.01
C ALA A 104 0.23 18.57 -0.10
N TRP A 105 0.66 17.33 0.08
CA TRP A 105 1.43 16.56 -0.87
C TRP A 105 0.71 15.27 -1.20
N VAL A 106 0.86 14.80 -2.41
CA VAL A 106 0.38 13.48 -2.82
C VAL A 106 1.57 12.57 -3.08
N LYS A 107 1.70 11.50 -2.29
CA LYS A 107 2.57 10.37 -2.60
C LYS A 107 1.83 9.43 -3.52
N ASN A 108 2.19 9.46 -4.80
CA ASN A 108 1.39 8.90 -5.88
C ASN A 108 1.85 7.49 -6.29
N ASP A 109 1.40 6.46 -5.59
CA ASP A 109 1.63 5.06 -5.98
C ASP A 109 0.62 4.53 -7.02
N THR A 110 -0.27 5.39 -7.56
CA THR A 110 -1.15 4.98 -8.68
C THR A 110 -0.36 4.66 -9.95
N VAL A 111 0.87 5.16 -10.05
CA VAL A 111 1.78 4.94 -11.18
C VAL A 111 2.91 3.97 -10.85
N SER A 112 2.84 3.26 -9.73
CA SER A 112 3.85 2.27 -9.37
C SER A 112 3.92 1.15 -10.40
N HIS A 113 5.12 0.86 -10.88
CA HIS A 113 5.36 -0.17 -11.88
C HIS A 113 5.57 -1.55 -11.23
N PRO A 114 5.05 -2.65 -11.81
CA PRO A 114 4.33 -2.74 -13.10
C PRO A 114 2.80 -2.74 -12.98
N SER A 115 2.23 -2.85 -11.78
CA SER A 115 0.80 -3.16 -11.63
C SER A 115 -0.06 -1.98 -11.15
N LEU A 116 0.47 -0.76 -11.18
CA LEU A 116 -0.24 0.48 -10.85
C LEU A 116 -0.78 0.50 -9.42
N SER A 117 0.00 0.00 -8.47
CA SER A 117 -0.31 0.12 -7.05
C SER A 117 0.91 -0.04 -6.14
N PHE A 118 0.82 0.47 -4.93
CA PHE A 118 1.76 0.27 -3.84
C PHE A 118 2.17 -1.20 -3.63
N LYS A 119 1.33 -2.17 -4.04
CA LYS A 119 1.63 -3.60 -3.88
C LYS A 119 2.86 -4.06 -4.64
N ASP A 120 3.27 -3.36 -5.66
CA ASP A 120 4.50 -3.65 -6.38
C ASP A 120 5.73 -3.58 -5.46
N ARG A 121 5.78 -2.62 -4.51
CA ARG A 121 6.88 -2.47 -3.54
C ARG A 121 7.06 -3.69 -2.65
N VAL A 122 5.96 -4.18 -2.12
CA VAL A 122 5.99 -5.30 -1.18
C VAL A 122 6.22 -6.63 -1.90
N VAL A 123 5.74 -6.76 -3.14
CA VAL A 123 5.99 -7.94 -3.95
C VAL A 123 7.43 -7.95 -4.46
N ALA A 124 8.02 -6.80 -4.81
CA ALA A 124 9.45 -6.72 -5.13
C ALA A 124 10.33 -7.27 -3.99
N ALA A 125 9.99 -6.99 -2.73
CA ALA A 125 10.68 -7.59 -1.58
C ALA A 125 10.38 -9.10 -1.46
N ALA A 126 9.12 -9.51 -1.62
CA ALA A 126 8.72 -10.92 -1.48
C ALA A 126 9.37 -11.83 -2.54
N ILE A 127 9.51 -11.35 -3.78
CA ILE A 127 10.12 -12.15 -4.86
C ILE A 127 11.61 -12.37 -4.63
N ASN A 128 12.30 -11.37 -4.08
CA ASN A 128 13.69 -11.50 -3.68
C ASN A 128 13.85 -12.42 -2.46
N ALA A 129 12.89 -12.43 -1.52
CA ALA A 129 12.85 -13.43 -0.46
C ALA A 129 12.66 -14.85 -1.02
N ALA A 130 11.74 -15.03 -1.96
CA ALA A 130 11.53 -16.32 -2.60
C ALA A 130 12.80 -16.82 -3.29
N ALA A 131 13.50 -15.94 -3.99
CA ALA A 131 14.79 -16.27 -4.63
C ALA A 131 15.86 -16.67 -3.59
N ALA A 132 15.98 -15.92 -2.48
CA ALA A 132 16.92 -16.23 -1.40
C ALA A 132 16.64 -17.59 -0.73
N PHE A 133 15.38 -18.05 -0.75
CA PHE A 133 14.97 -19.36 -0.23
C PHE A 133 14.87 -20.45 -1.29
N GLY A 134 15.23 -20.17 -2.56
CA GLY A 134 15.16 -21.13 -3.65
C GLY A 134 13.74 -21.57 -4.02
N LEU A 135 12.72 -20.73 -3.77
CA LEU A 135 11.33 -21.05 -4.09
C LEU A 135 11.03 -20.77 -5.57
N ASP A 136 10.45 -21.72 -6.27
CA ASP A 136 10.08 -21.63 -7.69
C ASP A 136 8.62 -21.27 -7.96
N THR A 137 7.81 -21.27 -6.91
CA THR A 137 6.37 -21.04 -6.98
C THR A 137 5.94 -19.99 -5.94
N LEU A 138 5.30 -18.94 -6.43
CA LEU A 138 4.70 -17.91 -5.60
C LEU A 138 3.18 -18.03 -5.55
N GLY A 139 2.59 -17.65 -4.44
CA GLY A 139 1.16 -17.52 -4.30
C GLY A 139 0.75 -16.35 -3.43
N CYS A 140 -0.53 -16.02 -3.44
CA CYS A 140 -1.11 -15.09 -2.48
C CYS A 140 -2.60 -15.33 -2.28
N ALA A 141 -3.09 -15.02 -1.06
CA ALA A 141 -4.48 -14.70 -0.83
C ALA A 141 -4.69 -13.22 -1.15
N SER A 142 -5.64 -12.86 -2.04
CA SER A 142 -5.78 -11.48 -2.46
C SER A 142 -7.21 -11.05 -2.77
N THR A 143 -7.48 -9.77 -2.53
CA THR A 143 -8.69 -9.07 -2.95
C THR A 143 -8.42 -8.12 -4.13
N GLY A 144 -7.31 -8.32 -4.89
CA GLY A 144 -7.04 -7.60 -6.13
C GLY A 144 -5.62 -7.10 -6.33
N ASN A 145 -5.23 -5.94 -5.79
CA ASN A 145 -3.93 -5.31 -6.09
C ASN A 145 -2.72 -6.21 -5.82
N LEU A 146 -2.75 -7.00 -4.73
CA LEU A 146 -1.69 -7.95 -4.46
C LEU A 146 -1.62 -9.05 -5.52
N ALA A 147 -2.76 -9.53 -6.00
CA ALA A 147 -2.84 -10.52 -7.06
C ALA A 147 -2.17 -10.04 -8.35
N ASN A 148 -2.50 -8.80 -8.80
CA ASN A 148 -1.91 -8.19 -9.98
C ASN A 148 -0.38 -8.07 -9.85
N ALA A 149 0.09 -7.56 -8.70
CA ALA A 149 1.52 -7.41 -8.46
C ALA A 149 2.26 -8.76 -8.45
N VAL A 150 1.74 -9.77 -7.73
CA VAL A 150 2.37 -11.12 -7.70
C VAL A 150 2.42 -11.74 -9.09
N ALA A 151 1.34 -11.66 -9.85
CA ALA A 151 1.29 -12.20 -11.21
C ALA A 151 2.31 -11.53 -12.13
N ALA A 152 2.38 -10.18 -12.11
CA ALA A 152 3.32 -9.42 -12.94
C ALA A 152 4.78 -9.69 -12.61
N HIS A 153 5.13 -9.64 -11.33
CA HIS A 153 6.50 -9.88 -10.86
C HIS A 153 6.93 -11.34 -11.08
N ALA A 154 6.05 -12.32 -10.83
CA ALA A 154 6.34 -13.72 -11.06
C ALA A 154 6.56 -14.02 -12.56
N ALA A 155 5.72 -13.46 -13.44
CA ALA A 155 5.89 -13.58 -14.88
C ALA A 155 7.27 -13.06 -15.35
N ARG A 156 7.69 -11.88 -14.84
CA ARG A 156 8.99 -11.29 -15.17
C ARG A 156 10.17 -12.11 -14.64
N ALA A 157 10.00 -12.76 -13.48
CA ALA A 157 11.01 -13.61 -12.85
C ALA A 157 11.06 -15.04 -13.41
N GLY A 158 10.13 -15.42 -14.28
CA GLY A 158 10.00 -16.81 -14.75
C GLY A 158 9.50 -17.78 -13.67
N LEU A 159 8.87 -17.29 -12.62
CA LEU A 159 8.31 -18.10 -11.53
C LEU A 159 6.86 -18.50 -11.80
N LYS A 160 6.46 -19.65 -11.26
CA LYS A 160 5.04 -20.03 -11.26
C LYS A 160 4.25 -19.17 -10.28
N ALA A 161 3.06 -18.70 -10.69
CA ALA A 161 2.17 -17.93 -9.84
C ALA A 161 0.80 -18.62 -9.65
N TRP A 162 0.40 -18.80 -8.38
CA TRP A 162 -0.92 -19.28 -7.98
C TRP A 162 -1.64 -18.24 -7.13
N ILE A 163 -2.74 -17.72 -7.62
CA ILE A 163 -3.48 -16.63 -6.99
C ILE A 163 -4.82 -17.14 -6.50
N PHE A 164 -5.06 -17.02 -5.20
CA PHE A 164 -6.31 -17.43 -4.55
C PHE A 164 -7.11 -16.19 -4.22
N ILE A 165 -8.33 -16.11 -4.75
CA ILE A 165 -9.25 -14.99 -4.55
C ILE A 165 -10.59 -15.47 -4.01
N PRO A 166 -11.32 -14.64 -3.24
CA PRO A 166 -12.74 -14.88 -3.02
C PRO A 166 -13.49 -14.97 -4.34
N ASP A 167 -14.57 -15.76 -4.38
CA ASP A 167 -15.31 -15.99 -5.63
C ASP A 167 -15.88 -14.72 -6.25
N GLU A 168 -16.21 -13.73 -5.43
CA GLU A 168 -16.67 -12.40 -5.86
C GLU A 168 -15.53 -11.38 -5.87
N LEU A 169 -15.05 -10.99 -7.05
CA LEU A 169 -14.01 -9.97 -7.23
C LEU A 169 -14.30 -9.12 -8.48
N GLU A 170 -13.87 -7.85 -8.47
CA GLU A 170 -14.01 -6.90 -9.57
C GLU A 170 -13.35 -7.43 -10.86
N ALA A 171 -14.07 -7.33 -12.00
CA ALA A 171 -13.64 -7.88 -13.28
C ALA A 171 -12.26 -7.35 -13.73
N GLY A 172 -11.99 -6.06 -13.54
CA GLY A 172 -10.70 -5.45 -13.89
C GLY A 172 -9.52 -6.07 -13.14
N LYS A 173 -9.71 -6.46 -11.88
CA LYS A 173 -8.67 -7.11 -11.06
C LYS A 173 -8.44 -8.56 -11.48
N VAL A 174 -9.51 -9.27 -11.87
CA VAL A 174 -9.41 -10.64 -12.41
C VAL A 174 -8.63 -10.64 -13.72
N VAL A 175 -9.01 -9.79 -14.68
CA VAL A 175 -8.32 -9.66 -15.96
C VAL A 175 -6.87 -9.23 -15.78
N GLY A 176 -6.64 -8.19 -14.95
CA GLY A 176 -5.29 -7.69 -14.64
C GLY A 176 -4.38 -8.69 -13.91
N THR A 177 -4.92 -9.79 -13.38
CA THR A 177 -4.14 -10.92 -12.85
C THR A 177 -3.89 -11.98 -13.92
N SER A 178 -4.94 -12.35 -14.65
CA SER A 178 -4.90 -13.47 -15.60
C SER A 178 -4.02 -13.18 -16.80
N VAL A 179 -3.90 -11.92 -17.24
CA VAL A 179 -3.11 -11.52 -18.42
C VAL A 179 -1.61 -11.88 -18.31
N TYR A 180 -1.08 -12.02 -17.10
CA TYR A 180 0.31 -12.42 -16.85
C TYR A 180 0.52 -13.95 -16.84
N GLY A 181 -0.52 -14.74 -17.15
CA GLY A 181 -0.42 -16.21 -17.17
C GLY A 181 -0.45 -16.86 -15.77
N ALA A 182 -0.79 -16.13 -14.73
CA ALA A 182 -0.95 -16.69 -13.37
C ALA A 182 -2.14 -17.65 -13.31
N ARG A 183 -2.02 -18.72 -12.52
CA ARG A 183 -3.12 -19.63 -12.22
C ARG A 183 -4.01 -19.01 -11.15
N LEU A 184 -5.21 -18.60 -11.56
CA LEU A 184 -6.20 -17.97 -10.71
C LEU A 184 -7.18 -19.03 -10.18
N VAL A 185 -7.33 -19.10 -8.85
CA VAL A 185 -8.25 -20.00 -8.16
C VAL A 185 -9.29 -19.17 -7.41
N ARG A 186 -10.56 -19.35 -7.76
CA ARG A 186 -11.70 -18.79 -7.03
C ARG A 186 -12.06 -19.69 -5.87
N VAL A 187 -12.13 -19.13 -4.67
CA VAL A 187 -12.42 -19.83 -3.44
C VAL A 187 -13.75 -19.35 -2.86
N ARG A 188 -14.68 -20.26 -2.62
CA ARG A 188 -15.93 -19.93 -1.92
C ARG A 188 -15.62 -19.69 -0.45
N GLY A 189 -15.88 -18.50 0.04
CA GLY A 189 -15.63 -18.11 1.42
C GLY A 189 -15.11 -16.66 1.52
N THR A 190 -14.79 -16.31 2.76
CA THR A 190 -14.26 -14.98 3.09
C THR A 190 -12.76 -14.87 2.76
N TYR A 191 -12.22 -13.64 2.82
CA TYR A 191 -10.78 -13.43 2.71
C TYR A 191 -9.98 -14.23 3.77
N ASP A 192 -10.51 -14.36 4.98
CA ASP A 192 -9.87 -15.11 6.06
C ASP A 192 -9.83 -16.62 5.77
N ASP A 193 -10.87 -17.16 5.10
CA ASP A 193 -10.89 -18.55 4.63
C ASP A 193 -9.83 -18.78 3.55
N VAL A 194 -9.71 -17.85 2.60
CA VAL A 194 -8.66 -17.89 1.56
C VAL A 194 -7.27 -17.85 2.18
N ASN A 195 -7.04 -16.99 3.17
CA ASN A 195 -5.76 -16.88 3.88
C ASN A 195 -5.40 -18.19 4.60
N ARG A 196 -6.37 -18.81 5.26
CA ARG A 196 -6.19 -20.11 5.97
C ARG A 196 -5.85 -21.22 5.00
N LEU A 197 -6.54 -21.28 3.85
CA LEU A 197 -6.22 -22.22 2.78
C LEU A 197 -4.78 -21.99 2.26
N CYS A 198 -4.39 -20.74 2.05
CA CYS A 198 -3.05 -20.39 1.58
C CYS A 198 -1.95 -20.81 2.57
N ALA A 199 -2.21 -20.75 3.88
CA ALA A 199 -1.27 -21.28 4.89
C ALA A 199 -1.07 -22.80 4.72
N GLN A 200 -2.16 -23.55 4.56
CA GLN A 200 -2.09 -25.01 4.32
C GLN A 200 -1.37 -25.34 2.99
N VAL A 201 -1.59 -24.51 1.96
CA VAL A 201 -0.89 -24.65 0.67
C VAL A 201 0.63 -24.42 0.82
N ALA A 202 1.02 -23.38 1.59
CA ALA A 202 2.43 -23.11 1.89
C ALA A 202 3.09 -24.31 2.57
N ASP A 203 2.47 -24.85 3.60
CA ASP A 203 3.00 -25.99 4.37
C ASP A 203 3.03 -27.27 3.52
N ARG A 204 1.99 -27.54 2.74
CA ARG A 204 1.86 -28.79 1.98
C ARG A 204 2.79 -28.87 0.76
N PHE A 205 3.00 -27.73 0.07
CA PHE A 205 3.70 -27.70 -1.21
C PHE A 205 5.04 -26.97 -1.15
N GLY A 206 5.40 -26.36 -0.03
CA GLY A 206 6.62 -25.57 0.11
C GLY A 206 6.62 -24.29 -0.75
N TRP A 207 5.44 -23.71 -1.04
CA TRP A 207 5.34 -22.51 -1.86
C TRP A 207 5.57 -21.22 -1.07
N GLY A 208 6.08 -20.20 -1.75
CA GLY A 208 6.18 -18.85 -1.21
C GLY A 208 4.85 -18.12 -1.28
N ILE A 209 4.06 -18.15 -0.22
CA ILE A 209 2.82 -17.37 -0.15
C ILE A 209 3.14 -15.98 0.42
N VAL A 210 3.15 -14.95 -0.44
CA VAL A 210 3.76 -13.65 -0.15
C VAL A 210 3.18 -12.95 1.07
N ASN A 211 1.88 -13.07 1.32
CA ASN A 211 1.21 -12.46 2.46
C ASN A 211 0.95 -13.42 3.63
N VAL A 212 1.51 -14.63 3.57
CA VAL A 212 1.44 -15.64 4.62
C VAL A 212 2.84 -15.93 5.13
N ASN A 213 3.57 -16.90 4.57
CA ASN A 213 4.90 -17.30 5.08
C ASN A 213 6.05 -16.35 4.68
N LEU A 214 5.91 -15.54 3.63
CA LEU A 214 6.90 -14.49 3.28
C LEU A 214 6.55 -13.11 3.86
N ARG A 215 5.50 -13.01 4.69
CA ARG A 215 4.95 -11.74 5.16
C ARG A 215 5.96 -10.83 5.86
N GLY A 216 6.89 -11.38 6.65
CA GLY A 216 7.91 -10.60 7.33
C GLY A 216 8.78 -9.81 6.34
N TYR A 217 9.27 -10.48 5.31
CA TYR A 217 10.09 -9.88 4.25
C TYR A 217 9.28 -8.97 3.33
N TYR A 218 8.12 -9.44 2.91
CA TYR A 218 7.15 -8.68 2.12
C TYR A 218 6.86 -7.30 2.74
N GLY A 219 6.57 -7.25 4.03
CA GLY A 219 6.21 -6.02 4.73
C GLY A 219 7.29 -4.94 4.64
N GLU A 220 8.55 -5.30 4.56
CA GLU A 220 9.68 -4.36 4.53
C GLU A 220 9.70 -3.48 3.27
N GLY A 221 9.16 -3.97 2.14
CA GLY A 221 8.99 -3.14 0.95
C GLY A 221 8.13 -1.89 1.18
N SER A 222 7.21 -1.93 2.14
CA SER A 222 6.36 -0.78 2.50
C SER A 222 7.12 0.39 3.09
N LYS A 223 8.26 0.16 3.75
CA LYS A 223 9.08 1.22 4.38
C LYS A 223 9.59 2.23 3.36
N THR A 224 9.79 1.80 2.12
CA THR A 224 10.33 2.65 1.05
C THR A 224 9.46 3.86 0.76
N VAL A 225 8.16 3.80 1.06
CA VAL A 225 7.27 4.98 0.98
C VAL A 225 7.75 6.09 1.93
N ALA A 226 8.12 5.75 3.18
CA ALA A 226 8.62 6.72 4.15
C ALA A 226 9.97 7.30 3.74
N TYR A 227 10.87 6.47 3.20
CA TYR A 227 12.19 6.91 2.73
C TYR A 227 12.06 7.88 1.55
N GLU A 228 11.22 7.54 0.59
CA GLU A 228 10.96 8.38 -0.58
C GLU A 228 10.30 9.71 -0.20
N ILE A 229 9.32 9.71 0.71
CA ILE A 229 8.73 10.94 1.24
C ILE A 229 9.83 11.84 1.82
N ALA A 230 10.68 11.29 2.69
CA ALA A 230 11.74 12.06 3.33
C ALA A 230 12.77 12.60 2.32
N GLU A 231 13.24 11.78 1.38
CA GLU A 231 14.18 12.17 0.35
C GLU A 231 13.59 13.22 -0.60
N GLN A 232 12.38 12.96 -1.12
CA GLN A 232 11.72 13.85 -2.09
C GLN A 232 11.27 15.19 -1.48
N LEU A 233 11.09 15.27 -0.17
CA LEU A 233 10.92 16.51 0.57
C LEU A 233 12.27 17.25 0.85
N GLY A 234 13.39 16.80 0.30
CA GLY A 234 14.71 17.38 0.53
C GLY A 234 15.32 16.96 1.86
N TRP A 235 15.19 15.70 2.22
CA TRP A 235 15.71 15.08 3.45
C TRP A 235 15.15 15.72 4.71
N ARG A 236 13.85 15.96 4.72
CA ARG A 236 13.08 16.43 5.88
C ARG A 236 11.80 15.63 6.06
N LEU A 237 11.16 15.79 7.19
CA LEU A 237 9.92 15.10 7.51
C LEU A 237 8.72 16.05 7.37
N PRO A 238 7.55 15.58 6.87
CA PRO A 238 6.31 16.33 6.94
C PRO A 238 5.78 16.34 8.38
N THR A 239 4.81 17.18 8.71
CA THR A 239 4.18 17.15 10.04
C THR A 239 3.18 16.02 10.20
N ALA A 240 2.58 15.55 9.08
CA ALA A 240 1.55 14.54 9.09
C ALA A 240 1.58 13.66 7.83
N VAL A 241 1.20 12.39 7.99
CA VAL A 241 0.98 11.45 6.87
C VAL A 241 -0.36 10.76 7.05
N VAL A 242 -1.20 10.79 6.02
CA VAL A 242 -2.49 10.07 5.97
C VAL A 242 -2.34 8.86 5.07
N ALA A 243 -2.64 7.67 5.57
CA ALA A 243 -2.50 6.42 4.81
C ALA A 243 -3.71 5.49 4.99
N PRO A 244 -4.11 4.75 3.94
CA PRO A 244 -5.18 3.78 4.04
C PRO A 244 -4.75 2.56 4.84
N MET A 245 -5.68 2.00 5.62
CA MET A 245 -5.44 0.81 6.43
C MET A 245 -6.38 -0.33 6.00
N ALA A 246 -5.79 -1.38 5.45
CA ALA A 246 -6.42 -2.70 5.33
C ALA A 246 -6.01 -3.55 6.55
N GLY A 247 -4.93 -4.33 6.44
CA GLY A 247 -4.35 -5.08 7.55
C GLY A 247 -3.50 -4.26 8.54
N GLY A 248 -3.27 -2.95 8.29
CA GLY A 248 -2.46 -2.07 9.14
C GLY A 248 -0.95 -2.03 8.78
N SER A 249 -0.48 -2.91 7.91
CA SER A 249 0.95 -3.08 7.63
C SER A 249 1.63 -1.82 7.07
N LEU A 250 1.03 -1.12 6.11
CA LEU A 250 1.61 0.09 5.53
C LEU A 250 1.93 1.13 6.63
N LEU A 251 0.98 1.39 7.51
CA LEU A 251 1.11 2.41 8.55
C LEU A 251 2.19 2.05 9.56
N THR A 252 2.28 0.79 9.97
CA THR A 252 3.36 0.31 10.87
C THR A 252 4.74 0.44 10.21
N LYS A 253 4.82 0.21 8.90
CA LYS A 253 6.08 0.30 8.14
C LYS A 253 6.47 1.76 7.82
N LEU A 254 5.50 2.67 7.66
CA LEU A 254 5.78 4.11 7.63
C LEU A 254 6.43 4.56 8.95
N ARG A 255 5.86 4.17 10.11
CA ARG A 255 6.46 4.46 11.42
C ARG A 255 7.89 3.93 11.54
N LYS A 256 8.10 2.68 11.11
CA LYS A 256 9.41 2.03 11.10
C LYS A 256 10.39 2.78 10.18
N GLY A 257 10.00 3.08 8.95
CA GLY A 257 10.86 3.72 7.95
C GLY A 257 11.31 5.13 8.36
N PHE A 258 10.41 5.97 8.83
CA PHE A 258 10.79 7.29 9.36
C PHE A 258 11.72 7.17 10.56
N GLY A 259 11.46 6.22 11.48
CA GLY A 259 12.32 5.95 12.62
C GLY A 259 13.73 5.49 12.23
N GLU A 260 13.85 4.67 11.19
CA GLU A 260 15.15 4.21 10.67
C GLU A 260 15.98 5.36 10.07
N PHE A 261 15.35 6.28 9.34
CA PHE A 261 16.05 7.47 8.80
C PHE A 261 16.44 8.48 9.88
N LEU A 262 15.62 8.63 10.93
CA LEU A 262 15.97 9.40 12.11
C LEU A 262 17.17 8.79 12.84
N ALA A 263 17.14 7.48 13.09
CA ALA A 263 18.24 6.76 13.76
C ALA A 263 19.54 6.77 12.94
N ALA A 264 19.45 6.78 11.61
CA ALA A 264 20.61 6.90 10.72
C ALA A 264 21.13 8.35 10.58
N GLY A 265 20.47 9.33 11.18
CA GLY A 265 20.85 10.75 11.07
C GLY A 265 20.61 11.36 9.67
N LEU A 266 19.90 10.65 8.79
CA LEU A 266 19.58 11.13 7.45
C LEU A 266 18.52 12.24 7.45
N VAL A 267 17.66 12.26 8.45
CA VAL A 267 16.69 13.32 8.72
C VAL A 267 16.74 13.75 10.17
N ARG A 268 16.19 14.92 10.48
CA ARG A 268 16.14 15.46 11.85
C ARG A 268 14.73 15.91 12.18
N GLY A 269 14.41 16.05 13.46
CA GLY A 269 13.13 16.50 13.98
C GLY A 269 12.29 15.36 14.55
N GLU A 270 11.02 15.66 14.81
CA GLU A 270 10.06 14.69 15.31
C GLU A 270 9.50 13.81 14.17
N PRO A 271 9.18 12.54 14.45
CA PRO A 271 8.50 11.71 13.46
C PRO A 271 7.13 12.29 13.09
N PRO A 272 6.67 12.14 11.83
CA PRO A 272 5.36 12.62 11.42
C PRO A 272 4.24 12.00 12.25
N ARG A 273 3.20 12.77 12.54
CA ARG A 273 1.95 12.22 13.06
C ARG A 273 1.32 11.32 11.99
N LEU A 274 0.97 10.10 12.37
CA LEU A 274 0.39 9.13 11.45
C LEU A 274 -1.13 9.11 11.59
N TYR A 275 -1.81 9.29 10.48
CA TYR A 275 -3.26 9.24 10.41
C TYR A 275 -3.71 8.06 9.56
N GLY A 276 -4.64 7.27 10.13
CA GLY A 276 -5.17 6.08 9.47
C GLY A 276 -6.53 6.34 8.86
N ALA A 277 -6.76 5.76 7.67
CA ALA A 277 -8.01 5.87 6.94
C ALA A 277 -8.63 4.49 6.68
N GLN A 278 -9.90 4.28 7.03
CA GLN A 278 -10.67 3.07 6.71
C GLN A 278 -12.07 3.44 6.16
N ALA A 279 -12.71 2.50 5.46
CA ALA A 279 -14.12 2.62 5.12
C ALA A 279 -14.98 2.26 6.33
N ALA A 280 -16.05 3.01 6.60
CA ALA A 280 -16.89 2.85 7.78
C ALA A 280 -17.54 1.45 7.87
N GLY A 281 -17.81 0.83 6.72
CA GLY A 281 -18.31 -0.54 6.64
C GLY A 281 -17.28 -1.63 6.99
N CYS A 282 -16.02 -1.26 7.29
CA CYS A 282 -14.98 -2.16 7.82
C CYS A 282 -13.86 -1.31 8.43
N ALA A 283 -13.99 -0.92 9.71
CA ALA A 283 -13.10 0.03 10.37
C ALA A 283 -12.57 -0.44 11.75
N PRO A 284 -12.14 -1.71 11.91
CA PRO A 284 -11.76 -2.24 13.22
C PRO A 284 -10.56 -1.51 13.84
N ILE A 285 -9.62 -0.97 13.02
CA ILE A 285 -8.46 -0.23 13.53
C ILE A 285 -8.90 1.16 14.01
N VAL A 286 -9.78 1.85 13.28
CA VAL A 286 -10.32 3.16 13.69
C VAL A 286 -11.02 3.01 15.04
N ARG A 287 -11.88 1.99 15.21
CA ARG A 287 -12.57 1.74 16.49
C ARG A 287 -11.60 1.46 17.64
N LEU A 288 -10.48 0.78 17.37
CA LEU A 288 -9.45 0.59 18.40
C LEU A 288 -8.75 1.90 18.76
N VAL A 289 -8.44 2.76 17.77
CA VAL A 289 -7.86 4.09 18.01
C VAL A 289 -8.80 4.96 18.85
N GLU A 290 -10.10 4.96 18.55
CA GLU A 290 -11.12 5.70 19.30
C GLU A 290 -11.24 5.25 20.77
N ARG A 291 -10.93 3.98 21.04
CA ARG A 291 -10.87 3.41 22.39
C ARG A 291 -9.53 3.58 23.10
N GLY A 292 -8.64 4.42 22.59
CA GLY A 292 -7.32 4.71 23.17
C GLY A 292 -6.15 3.94 22.57
N GLY A 293 -6.35 3.24 21.47
CA GLY A 293 -5.26 2.63 20.68
C GLY A 293 -4.61 1.37 21.29
N THR A 294 -5.15 0.85 22.38
CA THR A 294 -4.62 -0.33 23.09
C THR A 294 -5.68 -1.43 23.19
N GLY A 295 -5.21 -2.69 23.27
CA GLY A 295 -6.08 -3.85 23.37
C GLY A 295 -6.18 -4.67 22.08
N PRO A 296 -7.03 -5.70 22.08
CA PRO A 296 -7.26 -6.54 20.92
C PRO A 296 -8.13 -5.83 19.88
N ILE A 297 -7.95 -6.23 18.62
CA ILE A 297 -8.89 -5.90 17.55
C ILE A 297 -10.17 -6.72 17.76
N GLU A 298 -11.30 -6.06 17.61
CA GLU A 298 -12.61 -6.71 17.50
C GLU A 298 -12.87 -6.99 16.01
N PRO A 299 -12.97 -8.28 15.59
CA PRO A 299 -13.22 -8.60 14.19
C PRO A 299 -14.60 -8.14 13.71
N GLU A 300 -14.69 -7.74 12.44
CA GLU A 300 -15.89 -7.25 11.79
C GLU A 300 -16.17 -7.99 10.48
N LEU A 301 -17.43 -8.09 10.11
CA LEU A 301 -17.82 -8.52 8.76
C LEU A 301 -17.83 -7.32 7.82
N PRO A 302 -16.96 -7.30 6.79
CA PRO A 302 -16.85 -6.16 5.89
C PRO A 302 -18.13 -5.91 5.08
N ARG A 303 -18.57 -4.63 5.01
CA ARG A 303 -19.71 -4.17 4.21
C ARG A 303 -19.36 -2.83 3.53
N THR A 304 -18.52 -2.86 2.53
CA THR A 304 -18.06 -1.66 1.80
C THR A 304 -17.71 -1.99 0.36
N ILE A 305 -17.85 -1.00 -0.53
CA ILE A 305 -17.35 -1.09 -1.92
C ILE A 305 -15.80 -1.02 -1.97
N CYS A 306 -15.14 -0.55 -0.91
CA CYS A 306 -13.68 -0.51 -0.83
C CYS A 306 -13.09 -1.90 -0.48
N ARG A 307 -13.22 -2.86 -1.38
CA ARG A 307 -12.83 -4.26 -1.14
C ARG A 307 -11.35 -4.41 -0.81
N SER A 308 -10.47 -3.54 -1.32
CA SER A 308 -9.04 -3.58 -1.02
C SER A 308 -8.68 -3.25 0.44
N LEU A 309 -9.58 -2.58 1.17
CA LEU A 309 -9.43 -2.28 2.60
C LEU A 309 -10.33 -3.17 3.49
N ALA A 310 -11.17 -4.01 2.91
CA ALA A 310 -12.18 -4.82 3.60
C ALA A 310 -11.56 -6.04 4.31
N ILE A 311 -10.73 -5.79 5.32
CA ILE A 311 -10.12 -6.81 6.18
C ILE A 311 -10.67 -6.66 7.58
N GLY A 312 -11.60 -7.58 7.94
CA GLY A 312 -12.32 -7.51 9.21
C GLY A 312 -11.48 -7.92 10.42
N ASN A 313 -10.46 -8.77 10.22
CA ASN A 313 -9.50 -9.16 11.26
C ASN A 313 -8.07 -8.79 10.87
N PRO A 314 -7.68 -7.50 11.00
CA PRO A 314 -6.40 -6.99 10.52
C PRO A 314 -5.23 -7.44 11.40
N ALA A 315 -4.35 -8.27 10.86
CA ALA A 315 -3.24 -8.88 11.59
C ALA A 315 -2.18 -7.89 12.15
N ASP A 316 -2.02 -6.71 11.54
CA ASP A 316 -1.18 -5.62 12.09
C ASP A 316 -2.03 -4.53 12.76
N GLY A 317 -3.34 -4.75 12.96
CA GLY A 317 -4.26 -3.72 13.42
C GLY A 317 -3.89 -3.09 14.75
N ALA A 318 -3.58 -3.90 15.76
CA ALA A 318 -3.17 -3.40 17.08
C ALA A 318 -1.83 -2.62 17.01
N PHE A 319 -0.90 -3.05 16.15
CA PHE A 319 0.37 -2.33 15.93
C PHE A 319 0.16 -1.01 15.19
N ALA A 320 -0.79 -0.96 14.25
CA ALA A 320 -1.15 0.27 13.55
C ALA A 320 -1.80 1.28 14.49
N ALA A 321 -2.75 0.84 15.32
CA ALA A 321 -3.38 1.68 16.34
C ALA A 321 -2.36 2.25 17.33
N ARG A 322 -1.41 1.42 17.78
CA ARG A 322 -0.30 1.86 18.64
C ARG A 322 0.58 2.90 17.93
N ALA A 323 0.98 2.67 16.67
CA ALA A 323 1.79 3.61 15.91
C ALA A 323 1.10 4.97 15.72
N ILE A 324 -0.21 4.98 15.50
CA ILE A 324 -1.03 6.20 15.46
C ILE A 324 -0.95 6.92 16.80
N HIS A 325 -1.19 6.22 17.89
CA HIS A 325 -1.19 6.80 19.25
C HIS A 325 0.19 7.35 19.63
N GLU A 326 1.27 6.57 19.43
CA GLU A 326 2.64 6.96 19.74
C GLU A 326 3.13 8.19 18.96
N THR A 327 2.58 8.45 17.77
CA THR A 327 2.93 9.63 16.98
C THR A 327 2.01 10.83 17.21
N GLY A 328 1.04 10.73 18.13
CA GLY A 328 0.06 11.79 18.37
C GLY A 328 -0.91 11.99 17.21
N GLY A 329 -1.07 10.99 16.37
CA GLY A 329 -2.02 10.98 15.24
C GLY A 329 -3.43 10.57 15.63
N TRP A 330 -4.25 10.29 14.62
CA TRP A 330 -5.64 9.84 14.78
C TRP A 330 -6.05 8.94 13.60
N ALA A 331 -7.28 8.45 13.62
CA ALA A 331 -7.84 7.70 12.51
C ALA A 331 -9.26 8.15 12.20
N ALA A 332 -9.69 7.99 10.95
CA ALA A 332 -11.04 8.30 10.53
C ALA A 332 -11.63 7.18 9.66
N ALA A 333 -12.90 6.91 9.86
CA ALA A 333 -13.70 6.04 9.02
C ALA A 333 -14.67 6.88 8.18
N VAL A 334 -14.78 6.54 6.88
CA VAL A 334 -15.63 7.27 5.93
C VAL A 334 -16.63 6.32 5.26
N SER A 335 -17.82 6.79 4.97
CA SER A 335 -18.86 6.04 4.26
C SER A 335 -18.48 5.78 2.80
N ASP A 336 -19.19 4.85 2.15
CA ASP A 336 -19.01 4.57 0.73
C ASP A 336 -19.36 5.79 -0.15
N ALA A 337 -20.29 6.64 0.26
CA ALA A 337 -20.58 7.87 -0.45
C ALA A 337 -19.43 8.88 -0.32
N GLU A 338 -18.91 9.09 0.88
CA GLU A 338 -17.77 9.99 1.11
C GLU A 338 -16.50 9.51 0.39
N LEU A 339 -16.25 8.20 0.31
CA LEU A 339 -15.11 7.71 -0.45
C LEU A 339 -15.22 7.96 -1.96
N VAL A 340 -16.45 7.90 -2.53
CA VAL A 340 -16.69 8.23 -3.94
C VAL A 340 -16.46 9.72 -4.18
N ASP A 341 -16.96 10.58 -3.30
CA ASP A 341 -16.64 12.02 -3.32
C ASP A 341 -15.14 12.26 -3.16
N GLY A 342 -14.48 11.47 -2.29
CA GLY A 342 -13.03 11.48 -2.11
C GLY A 342 -12.24 11.17 -3.38
N ILE A 343 -12.69 10.21 -4.20
CA ILE A 343 -12.08 9.91 -5.50
C ILE A 343 -12.23 11.12 -6.43
N ARG A 344 -13.43 11.72 -6.48
CA ARG A 344 -13.74 12.84 -7.37
C ARG A 344 -12.91 14.08 -7.05
N PHE A 345 -12.99 14.57 -5.81
CA PHE A 345 -12.24 15.79 -5.47
C PHE A 345 -10.71 15.59 -5.48
N LEU A 346 -10.21 14.36 -5.18
CA LEU A 346 -8.80 14.06 -5.37
C LEU A 346 -8.39 14.24 -6.84
N ALA A 347 -9.19 13.71 -7.77
CA ALA A 347 -8.93 13.85 -9.19
C ALA A 347 -9.04 15.31 -9.66
N GLU A 348 -10.07 16.04 -9.23
CA GLU A 348 -10.29 17.45 -9.55
C GLU A 348 -9.15 18.35 -9.05
N ASP A 349 -8.71 18.16 -7.79
CA ASP A 349 -7.70 19.01 -7.15
C ASP A 349 -6.25 18.66 -7.55
N THR A 350 -6.00 17.44 -8.03
CA THR A 350 -4.62 16.93 -8.19
C THR A 350 -4.32 16.26 -9.53
N GLY A 351 -5.33 15.97 -10.34
CA GLY A 351 -5.19 15.16 -11.55
C GLY A 351 -4.95 13.66 -11.29
N VAL A 352 -5.02 13.20 -10.02
CA VAL A 352 -4.78 11.80 -9.68
C VAL A 352 -6.09 11.02 -9.58
N PHE A 353 -6.32 10.11 -10.50
CA PHE A 353 -7.41 9.15 -10.41
C PHE A 353 -7.01 7.98 -9.49
N GLY A 354 -7.34 8.11 -8.21
CA GLY A 354 -7.15 7.06 -7.21
C GLY A 354 -8.26 6.01 -7.22
N GLU A 355 -7.93 4.75 -6.86
CA GLU A 355 -8.93 3.72 -6.59
C GLU A 355 -9.71 4.00 -5.29
N THR A 356 -10.66 3.13 -4.93
CA THR A 356 -11.47 3.29 -3.70
C THR A 356 -10.63 3.52 -2.44
N ALA A 357 -9.44 2.89 -2.29
CA ALA A 357 -8.54 3.16 -1.17
C ALA A 357 -7.96 4.58 -1.19
N GLY A 358 -7.72 5.15 -2.36
CA GLY A 358 -7.34 6.55 -2.54
C GLY A 358 -8.46 7.51 -2.14
N GLY A 359 -9.70 7.18 -2.53
CA GLY A 359 -10.90 7.92 -2.11
C GLY A 359 -11.09 7.91 -0.60
N VAL A 360 -10.93 6.74 0.05
CA VAL A 360 -10.96 6.63 1.52
C VAL A 360 -9.89 7.52 2.16
N THR A 361 -8.67 7.54 1.61
CA THR A 361 -7.58 8.37 2.14
C THR A 361 -7.89 9.86 2.04
N ALA A 362 -8.38 10.31 0.89
CA ALA A 362 -8.71 11.71 0.65
C ALA A 362 -9.91 12.16 1.52
N ALA A 363 -10.98 11.38 1.57
CA ALA A 363 -12.15 11.67 2.39
C ALA A 363 -11.82 11.66 3.89
N ALA A 364 -11.00 10.71 4.35
CA ALA A 364 -10.55 10.68 5.74
C ALA A 364 -9.69 11.90 6.10
N ALA A 365 -8.81 12.36 5.21
CA ALA A 365 -8.04 13.58 5.40
C ALA A 365 -8.97 14.79 5.60
N LEU A 366 -10.04 14.91 4.79
CA LEU A 366 -11.04 15.95 4.91
C LEU A 366 -11.83 15.84 6.24
N ALA A 367 -12.23 14.63 6.63
CA ALA A 367 -12.90 14.38 7.91
C ALA A 367 -12.01 14.75 9.11
N LEU A 368 -10.72 14.40 9.06
CA LEU A 368 -9.73 14.75 10.09
C LEU A 368 -9.52 16.27 10.18
N ALA A 369 -9.48 16.97 9.05
CA ALA A 369 -9.38 18.42 9.01
C ALA A 369 -10.64 19.09 9.62
N ARG A 370 -11.83 18.64 9.24
CA ARG A 370 -13.10 19.12 9.82
C ARG A 370 -13.20 18.87 11.33
N ALA A 371 -12.58 17.78 11.80
CA ALA A 371 -12.50 17.47 13.24
C ALA A 371 -11.37 18.22 13.98
N GLY A 372 -10.66 19.16 13.31
CA GLY A 372 -9.56 19.92 13.90
C GLY A 372 -8.29 19.09 14.21
N ARG A 373 -8.18 17.89 13.65
CA ARG A 373 -7.00 17.03 13.82
C ARG A 373 -5.87 17.40 12.87
N LEU A 374 -6.19 18.02 11.74
CA LEU A 374 -5.29 18.65 10.79
C LEU A 374 -5.67 20.12 10.64
N GLY A 375 -4.72 21.01 10.40
CA GLY A 375 -5.00 22.43 10.34
C GLY A 375 -3.93 23.26 9.62
N PRO A 376 -4.03 24.60 9.65
CA PRO A 376 -3.22 25.53 8.84
C PRO A 376 -1.71 25.46 9.08
N LYS A 377 -1.25 24.87 10.18
CA LYS A 377 0.18 24.68 10.47
C LYS A 377 0.73 23.35 9.94
N ASP A 378 -0.13 22.50 9.41
CA ASP A 378 0.25 21.17 8.99
C ASP A 378 0.73 21.13 7.54
N GLU A 379 1.82 20.40 7.34
CA GLU A 379 2.28 19.90 6.06
C GLU A 379 1.92 18.42 5.99
N VAL A 380 0.95 18.08 5.15
CA VAL A 380 0.31 16.76 5.13
C VAL A 380 0.67 16.01 3.86
N VAL A 381 1.10 14.76 3.97
CA VAL A 381 1.28 13.86 2.82
C VAL A 381 0.13 12.85 2.78
N LEU A 382 -0.59 12.77 1.68
CA LEU A 382 -1.60 11.74 1.41
C LEU A 382 -0.96 10.60 0.59
N CYS A 383 -1.03 9.36 1.10
CA CYS A 383 -0.56 8.17 0.40
C CYS A 383 -1.68 7.61 -0.48
N ILE A 384 -1.61 7.86 -1.78
CA ILE A 384 -2.58 7.35 -2.77
C ILE A 384 -2.02 6.08 -3.38
N THR A 385 -2.60 4.93 -3.02
CA THR A 385 -1.95 3.63 -3.09
C THR A 385 -2.29 2.78 -4.31
N GLY A 386 -3.21 3.21 -5.19
CA GLY A 386 -3.54 2.46 -6.39
C GLY A 386 -4.40 3.24 -7.37
N HIS A 387 -4.35 2.85 -8.64
CA HIS A 387 -4.97 3.55 -9.75
C HIS A 387 -6.47 3.28 -9.87
N GLY A 388 -7.27 4.31 -10.16
CA GLY A 388 -8.74 4.27 -10.26
C GLY A 388 -9.28 3.34 -11.35
N LEU A 389 -8.54 3.10 -12.42
CA LEU A 389 -8.93 2.12 -13.46
C LEU A 389 -9.15 0.70 -12.93
N LYS A 390 -8.72 0.40 -11.71
CA LYS A 390 -8.91 -0.90 -11.07
C LYS A 390 -10.28 -1.06 -10.38
N THR A 391 -11.01 0.04 -10.20
CA THR A 391 -12.30 0.09 -9.48
C THR A 391 -13.27 1.07 -10.14
N LEU A 392 -13.38 1.01 -11.48
CA LEU A 392 -14.24 1.90 -12.28
C LEU A 392 -15.70 1.86 -11.84
N GLU A 393 -16.19 0.69 -11.45
CA GLU A 393 -17.55 0.46 -11.00
C GLU A 393 -17.92 1.29 -9.76
N ALA A 394 -16.93 1.69 -8.95
CA ALA A 394 -17.17 2.53 -7.79
C ALA A 394 -17.64 3.95 -8.14
N VAL A 395 -17.29 4.46 -9.31
CA VAL A 395 -17.59 5.83 -9.75
C VAL A 395 -18.55 5.91 -10.93
N ASN A 396 -18.81 4.80 -11.62
CA ASN A 396 -19.63 4.79 -12.85
C ASN A 396 -21.02 5.43 -12.69
N GLY A 397 -21.66 5.26 -11.53
CA GLY A 397 -22.98 5.84 -11.27
C GLY A 397 -22.96 7.23 -10.63
N ALA A 398 -21.78 7.74 -10.30
CA ALA A 398 -21.60 9.01 -9.59
C ALA A 398 -21.13 10.16 -10.51
N LEU A 399 -20.82 9.85 -11.78
CA LEU A 399 -20.37 10.84 -12.74
C LEU A 399 -21.53 11.29 -13.62
N PRO A 400 -21.57 12.58 -14.04
CA PRO A 400 -22.57 13.04 -15.00
C PRO A 400 -22.41 12.29 -16.32
N GLY A 401 -23.54 11.98 -16.96
CA GLY A 401 -23.53 11.39 -18.29
C GLY A 401 -22.97 12.37 -19.32
N ALA A 402 -22.21 11.86 -20.30
CA ALA A 402 -21.77 12.65 -21.43
C ALA A 402 -22.93 12.90 -22.39
N PRO A 403 -23.24 14.16 -22.77
CA PRO A 403 -24.26 14.45 -23.79
C PRO A 403 -23.83 13.91 -25.16
N VAL A 404 -24.78 13.36 -25.92
CA VAL A 404 -24.55 12.96 -27.30
C VAL A 404 -25.09 14.05 -28.22
N ILE A 405 -24.22 14.57 -29.07
CA ILE A 405 -24.54 15.64 -30.02
C ILE A 405 -24.19 15.23 -31.45
N ALA A 406 -24.81 15.87 -32.46
CA ALA A 406 -24.33 15.78 -33.81
C ALA A 406 -23.04 16.63 -33.98
N PRO A 407 -22.16 16.36 -34.96
CA PRO A 407 -20.92 17.11 -35.18
C PRO A 407 -21.18 18.51 -35.79
N ARG A 408 -21.88 19.36 -35.05
CA ARG A 408 -22.26 20.71 -35.43
C ARG A 408 -21.95 21.70 -34.36
N LEU A 409 -21.28 22.79 -34.71
CA LEU A 409 -20.86 23.84 -33.75
C LEU A 409 -22.04 24.39 -32.92
N ARG A 410 -23.21 24.55 -33.53
CA ARG A 410 -24.41 25.04 -32.84
C ARG A 410 -24.83 24.19 -31.64
N GLU A 411 -24.59 22.87 -31.69
CA GLU A 411 -24.94 21.98 -30.57
C GLU A 411 -23.97 22.12 -29.43
N VAL A 412 -22.68 22.34 -29.73
CA VAL A 412 -21.68 22.68 -28.68
C VAL A 412 -22.00 24.05 -28.07
N ALA A 413 -22.35 25.04 -28.90
CA ALA A 413 -22.72 26.38 -28.41
C ALA A 413 -23.91 26.30 -27.43
N ALA A 414 -24.93 25.51 -27.74
CA ALA A 414 -26.08 25.32 -26.85
C ALA A 414 -25.69 24.71 -25.50
N LEU A 415 -24.74 23.77 -25.47
CA LEU A 415 -24.22 23.19 -24.20
C LEU A 415 -23.46 24.23 -23.38
N VAL A 416 -22.61 25.03 -24.01
CA VAL A 416 -21.84 26.10 -23.33
C VAL A 416 -22.82 27.14 -22.72
N GLU A 417 -23.81 27.58 -23.46
CA GLU A 417 -24.82 28.52 -22.97
C GLU A 417 -25.66 27.93 -21.81
N GLN A 418 -25.87 26.63 -21.81
CA GLN A 418 -26.57 25.93 -20.71
C GLN A 418 -25.71 25.91 -19.44
N GLU A 419 -24.41 25.61 -19.56
CA GLU A 419 -23.46 25.60 -18.43
C GLU A 419 -23.30 27.00 -17.83
N GLU A 420 -23.16 28.04 -18.65
CA GLU A 420 -23.06 29.44 -18.16
C GLU A 420 -24.31 29.87 -17.38
N ARG A 421 -25.49 29.38 -17.73
CA ARG A 421 -26.74 29.65 -17.01
C ARG A 421 -26.85 28.89 -15.70
N THR A 422 -26.27 27.71 -15.60
CA THR A 422 -26.33 26.84 -14.40
C THR A 422 -25.20 27.10 -13.43
N CYS A 423 -24.09 27.66 -13.88
CA CYS A 423 -22.92 28.03 -13.07
C CYS A 423 -22.46 29.44 -13.43
N PRO A 424 -23.18 30.52 -12.96
CA PRO A 424 -22.69 31.88 -13.20
C PRO A 424 -21.31 32.03 -12.58
N SER A 425 -20.36 32.52 -13.40
CA SER A 425 -18.99 32.83 -12.96
C SER A 425 -19.01 33.68 -11.69
N PRO A 426 -18.11 33.44 -10.73
CA PRO A 426 -18.08 34.17 -9.46
C PRO A 426 -17.74 35.65 -9.64
#